data_2831d2e2137379f9ef677deebd676bcf
#
_entry.id   2831d2e2137379f9ef677deebd676bcf
#
_cell.length_a   1.000
_cell.length_b   1.000
_cell.length_c   1.000
_cell.angle_alpha   90.00
_cell.angle_beta   90.00
_cell.angle_gamma   90.00
#
_symmetry.space_group_name_H-M   'P 1'
#
loop_
_entity.id
_entity.type
_entity.pdbx_description
1 polymer ?
#
loop_
_entity_poly.entity_id
_entity_poly.type
_entity_poly.pdbx_seq_one_letter_code
_entity_poly.pdbx_strand_id
1 'polypeptide(L)'
;ILFKNVVFIVMPDEKLSFPEIDYYIHGIIGFPVIHQLEEIHLNKDGSIVVPEKPTASNLKNMFLEGLTPVIKTTSGKDTLLFTFDTGASQSELSYKYYKEHKDFIDKNGELKTNQRAGAGGKTSVEEYVLNDFSMKIGQHPFQLSRIPVALEDYDFNKYFDGNLGQDVFIQFKSLIINFKYMYVDFE
;
A
#
# COMPACT_ATOMS: atom_id res chain seq x y z
N ILE A 1 -25.78 -0.45 0.55
CA ILE A 1 -25.12 0.49 1.48
C ILE A 1 -25.31 1.90 0.95
N LEU A 2 -25.67 2.85 1.81
CA LEU A 2 -25.86 4.26 1.47
C LEU A 2 -24.85 5.10 2.24
N PHE A 3 -23.98 5.80 1.51
CA PHE A 3 -23.08 6.79 2.08
C PHE A 3 -23.70 8.18 2.02
N LYS A 4 -23.54 8.96 3.08
CA LYS A 4 -24.01 10.35 3.15
C LYS A 4 -22.84 11.29 3.36
N ASN A 5 -22.98 12.52 2.91
CA ASN A 5 -22.00 13.59 3.10
C ASN A 5 -20.61 13.24 2.52
N VAL A 6 -20.59 12.57 1.36
CA VAL A 6 -19.34 12.25 0.67
C VAL A 6 -18.90 13.47 -0.13
N VAL A 7 -17.65 13.87 0.07
CA VAL A 7 -17.02 14.93 -0.73
C VAL A 7 -16.34 14.28 -1.93
N PHE A 8 -16.65 14.78 -3.13
CA PHE A 8 -16.02 14.35 -4.37
C PHE A 8 -15.02 15.41 -4.85
N ILE A 9 -13.83 14.97 -5.20
CA ILE A 9 -12.85 15.77 -5.93
C ILE A 9 -13.01 15.42 -7.40
N VAL A 10 -13.37 16.42 -8.22
CA VAL A 10 -13.46 16.26 -9.67
C VAL A 10 -12.10 16.58 -10.27
N MET A 11 -11.57 15.65 -11.04
CA MET A 11 -10.29 15.80 -11.75
C MET A 11 -10.52 15.79 -13.26
N PRO A 12 -9.70 16.54 -14.04
CA PRO A 12 -9.72 16.44 -15.49
C PRO A 12 -9.37 15.02 -15.97
N ASP A 13 -10.02 14.56 -17.04
CA ASP A 13 -9.83 13.19 -17.58
C ASP A 13 -8.38 12.92 -17.96
N GLU A 14 -7.64 13.93 -18.41
CA GLU A 14 -6.22 13.82 -18.78
C GLU A 14 -5.31 13.41 -17.60
N LYS A 15 -5.76 13.66 -16.36
CA LYS A 15 -5.05 13.25 -15.14
C LYS A 15 -5.29 11.80 -14.75
N LEU A 16 -6.32 11.19 -15.31
CA LEU A 16 -6.81 9.86 -14.98
C LEU A 16 -6.80 8.90 -16.19
N SER A 17 -6.24 9.35 -17.32
CA SER A 17 -6.23 8.58 -18.58
C SER A 17 -4.79 8.28 -19.01
N PHE A 18 -4.54 7.03 -19.39
CA PHE A 18 -3.28 6.53 -19.91
C PHE A 18 -3.54 5.78 -21.23
N PRO A 19 -3.88 6.51 -22.31
CA PRO A 19 -4.33 5.91 -23.56
C PRO A 19 -3.29 5.03 -24.24
N GLU A 20 -2.01 5.25 -23.99
CA GLU A 20 -0.92 4.43 -24.52
C GLU A 20 -0.90 2.99 -24.02
N ILE A 21 -1.59 2.71 -22.91
CA ILE A 21 -1.76 1.36 -22.34
C ILE A 21 -3.24 0.98 -22.21
N ASP A 22 -4.12 1.74 -22.86
CA ASP A 22 -5.58 1.57 -22.83
C ASP A 22 -6.15 1.48 -21.40
N TYR A 23 -5.65 2.34 -20.51
CA TYR A 23 -6.05 2.36 -19.10
C TYR A 23 -6.68 3.69 -18.70
N TYR A 24 -7.88 3.61 -18.09
CA TYR A 24 -8.67 4.76 -17.68
C TYR A 24 -9.17 4.56 -16.25
N ILE A 25 -8.91 5.52 -15.38
CA ILE A 25 -9.41 5.55 -14.01
C ILE A 25 -10.73 6.31 -14.00
N HIS A 26 -11.85 5.60 -13.89
CA HIS A 26 -13.19 6.21 -13.89
C HIS A 26 -13.56 6.83 -12.53
N GLY A 27 -12.88 6.43 -11.46
CA GLY A 27 -13.09 6.96 -10.13
C GLY A 27 -12.22 6.25 -9.10
N ILE A 28 -11.94 6.94 -8.02
CA ILE A 28 -11.17 6.41 -6.87
C ILE A 28 -12.05 6.53 -5.64
N ILE A 29 -12.33 5.40 -5.00
CA ILE A 29 -13.02 5.37 -3.71
C ILE A 29 -11.96 5.52 -2.62
N GLY A 30 -11.88 6.70 -2.04
CA GLY A 30 -10.87 7.02 -1.04
C GLY A 30 -11.23 6.54 0.37
N PHE A 31 -10.25 6.63 1.26
CA PHE A 31 -10.31 6.22 2.66
C PHE A 31 -11.58 6.66 3.41
N PRO A 32 -12.10 7.92 3.30
CA PRO A 32 -13.27 8.34 4.06
C PRO A 32 -14.52 7.52 3.79
N VAL A 33 -14.66 6.96 2.60
CA VAL A 33 -15.76 6.06 2.23
C VAL A 33 -15.49 4.65 2.72
N ILE A 34 -14.30 4.13 2.46
CA ILE A 34 -13.91 2.76 2.82
C ILE A 34 -13.96 2.56 4.34
N HIS A 35 -13.50 3.55 5.10
CA HIS A 35 -13.51 3.52 6.57
C HIS A 35 -14.93 3.40 7.15
N GLN A 36 -15.94 3.98 6.48
CA GLN A 36 -17.35 3.87 6.93
C GLN A 36 -17.93 2.46 6.77
N LEU A 37 -17.27 1.58 6.01
CA LEU A 37 -17.67 0.17 5.88
C LEU A 37 -17.31 -0.65 7.14
N GLU A 38 -16.49 -0.11 8.03
CA GLU A 38 -15.93 -0.73 9.24
C GLU A 38 -15.08 -1.98 8.96
N GLU A 39 -15.48 -2.85 8.04
CA GLU A 39 -14.72 -4.01 7.56
C GLU A 39 -14.98 -4.25 6.07
N ILE A 40 -13.94 -4.56 5.32
CA ILE A 40 -14.01 -4.91 3.91
C ILE A 40 -13.07 -6.07 3.60
N HIS A 41 -13.53 -7.03 2.82
CA HIS A 41 -12.71 -8.10 2.27
C HIS A 41 -12.54 -7.90 0.78
N LEU A 42 -11.30 -7.83 0.33
CA LEU A 42 -10.93 -7.75 -1.08
C LEU A 42 -10.41 -9.12 -1.52
N ASN A 43 -11.17 -9.81 -2.33
CA ASN A 43 -10.86 -11.17 -2.75
C ASN A 43 -10.07 -11.18 -4.06
N LYS A 44 -9.22 -12.17 -4.22
CA LYS A 44 -8.37 -12.36 -5.41
C LYS A 44 -9.17 -12.53 -6.70
N ASP A 45 -10.40 -13.00 -6.62
CA ASP A 45 -11.32 -13.13 -7.76
C ASP A 45 -12.00 -11.81 -8.18
N GLY A 46 -11.64 -10.70 -7.52
CA GLY A 46 -12.19 -9.37 -7.74
C GLY A 46 -13.50 -9.10 -6.98
N SER A 47 -14.03 -10.07 -6.25
CA SER A 47 -15.21 -9.82 -5.42
C SER A 47 -14.86 -9.02 -4.17
N ILE A 48 -15.81 -8.18 -3.74
CA ILE A 48 -15.68 -7.36 -2.54
C ILE A 48 -16.80 -7.77 -1.58
N VAL A 49 -16.44 -8.08 -0.35
CA VAL A 49 -17.40 -8.44 0.70
C VAL A 49 -17.34 -7.41 1.82
N VAL A 50 -18.52 -6.94 2.22
CA VAL A 50 -18.70 -6.09 3.40
C VAL A 50 -19.59 -6.88 4.35
N PRO A 51 -19.07 -7.40 5.47
CA PRO A 51 -19.85 -8.19 6.40
C PRO A 51 -20.88 -7.31 7.12
N GLU A 52 -22.03 -7.89 7.49
CA GLU A 52 -23.06 -7.15 8.24
C GLU A 52 -22.58 -6.69 9.62
N LYS A 53 -21.66 -7.44 10.20
CA LYS A 53 -21.02 -7.11 11.49
C LYS A 53 -19.52 -7.33 11.37
N PRO A 54 -18.72 -6.32 11.77
CA PRO A 54 -17.27 -6.45 11.80
C PRO A 54 -16.79 -7.58 12.71
N THR A 55 -15.81 -8.30 12.26
CA THR A 55 -15.20 -9.44 12.96
C THR A 55 -14.28 -8.97 14.08
N ALA A 56 -14.55 -9.35 15.31
CA ALA A 56 -13.68 -9.04 16.43
C ALA A 56 -12.39 -9.88 16.37
N SER A 57 -11.25 -9.24 16.61
CA SER A 57 -9.94 -9.90 16.65
C SER A 57 -9.07 -9.28 17.74
N ASN A 58 -8.14 -10.07 18.27
CA ASN A 58 -7.07 -9.59 19.14
C ASN A 58 -5.88 -9.04 18.35
N LEU A 59 -5.88 -9.21 17.04
CA LEU A 59 -4.87 -8.65 16.15
C LEU A 59 -4.98 -7.13 16.14
N LYS A 60 -3.84 -6.46 16.40
CA LYS A 60 -3.72 -4.99 16.46
C LYS A 60 -2.49 -4.58 15.68
N ASN A 61 -2.55 -4.66 14.37
CA ASN A 61 -1.42 -4.38 13.48
C ASN A 61 -1.66 -3.20 12.53
N MET A 62 -2.73 -2.44 12.74
CA MET A 62 -3.06 -1.24 11.97
C MET A 62 -3.34 -0.06 12.90
N PHE A 63 -2.96 1.15 12.47
CA PHE A 63 -3.38 2.41 13.07
C PHE A 63 -3.56 3.46 11.97
N LEU A 64 -4.08 4.62 12.31
CA LEU A 64 -4.27 5.72 11.38
C LEU A 64 -3.32 6.87 11.69
N GLU A 65 -2.63 7.36 10.67
CA GLU A 65 -1.95 8.65 10.70
C GLU A 65 -2.77 9.63 9.85
N GLY A 66 -3.57 10.47 10.52
CA GLY A 66 -4.59 11.26 9.84
C GLY A 66 -5.61 10.38 9.13
N LEU A 67 -5.63 10.44 7.80
CA LEU A 67 -6.51 9.62 6.95
C LEU A 67 -5.76 8.47 6.24
N THR A 68 -4.53 8.19 6.65
CA THR A 68 -3.70 7.16 6.04
C THR A 68 -3.62 5.95 6.96
N PRO A 69 -4.07 4.77 6.54
CA PRO A 69 -3.84 3.53 7.26
C PRO A 69 -2.34 3.20 7.26
N VAL A 70 -1.83 2.81 8.42
CA VAL A 70 -0.44 2.36 8.60
C VAL A 70 -0.46 0.97 9.19
N ILE A 71 0.32 0.07 8.60
CA ILE A 71 0.40 -1.33 9.00
C ILE A 71 1.74 -1.62 9.63
N LYS A 72 1.69 -2.28 10.76
CA LYS A 72 2.85 -2.84 11.43
C LYS A 72 3.22 -4.18 10.79
N THR A 73 4.44 -4.27 10.30
CA THR A 73 5.03 -5.47 9.71
C THR A 73 6.28 -5.90 10.48
N THR A 74 6.82 -7.06 10.17
CA THR A 74 8.14 -7.50 10.66
C THR A 74 8.98 -8.05 9.54
N SER A 75 10.29 -7.72 9.55
CA SER A 75 11.29 -8.31 8.66
C SER A 75 12.46 -8.77 9.51
N GLY A 76 12.67 -10.08 9.60
CA GLY A 76 13.64 -10.64 10.54
C GLY A 76 13.30 -10.28 11.99
N LYS A 77 14.15 -9.45 12.63
CA LYS A 77 13.95 -8.95 14.01
C LYS A 77 13.36 -7.54 14.03
N ASP A 78 13.29 -6.88 12.89
CA ASP A 78 12.90 -5.50 12.80
C ASP A 78 11.38 -5.36 12.69
N THR A 79 10.84 -4.37 13.38
CA THR A 79 9.46 -3.92 13.23
C THR A 79 9.46 -2.73 12.30
N LEU A 80 8.70 -2.82 11.21
CA LEU A 80 8.59 -1.80 10.20
C LEU A 80 7.15 -1.28 10.11
N LEU A 81 7.00 -0.01 9.78
CA LEU A 81 5.72 0.67 9.62
C LEU A 81 5.55 1.08 8.16
N PHE A 82 4.50 0.59 7.54
CA PHE A 82 4.19 0.88 6.15
C PHE A 82 2.86 1.60 6.02
N THR A 83 2.81 2.63 5.19
CA THR A 83 1.52 3.11 4.67
C THR A 83 0.88 2.02 3.81
N PHE A 84 -0.42 2.09 3.63
CA PHE A 84 -1.20 1.04 3.00
C PHE A 84 -2.05 1.61 1.87
N ASP A 85 -1.69 1.27 0.65
CA ASP A 85 -2.34 1.77 -0.55
C ASP A 85 -2.75 0.63 -1.49
N THR A 86 -4.02 0.25 -1.46
CA THR A 86 -4.58 -0.76 -2.37
C THR A 86 -4.65 -0.30 -3.84
N GLY A 87 -4.42 0.98 -4.11
CA GLY A 87 -4.32 1.54 -5.45
C GLY A 87 -2.91 1.47 -6.05
N ALA A 88 -1.88 1.30 -5.21
CA ALA A 88 -0.51 1.11 -5.69
C ALA A 88 -0.31 -0.31 -6.22
N SER A 89 0.24 -0.45 -7.42
CA SER A 89 0.51 -1.76 -8.02
C SER A 89 1.66 -2.50 -7.36
N GLN A 90 2.60 -1.77 -6.76
CA GLN A 90 3.82 -2.28 -6.18
C GLN A 90 4.12 -1.60 -4.84
N SER A 91 4.63 -2.39 -3.90
CA SER A 91 5.18 -1.89 -2.63
C SER A 91 6.54 -1.23 -2.86
N GLU A 92 6.91 -0.31 -1.95
CA GLU A 92 8.21 0.34 -1.97
C GLU A 92 8.76 0.57 -0.57
N LEU A 93 10.08 0.62 -0.45
CA LEU A 93 10.80 1.07 0.73
C LEU A 93 11.08 2.57 0.61
N SER A 94 10.91 3.30 1.71
CA SER A 94 11.05 4.76 1.74
C SER A 94 12.52 5.21 1.76
N TYR A 95 12.74 6.50 1.56
CA TYR A 95 14.04 7.13 1.77
C TYR A 95 14.51 7.04 3.23
N LYS A 96 13.57 7.03 4.21
CA LYS A 96 13.90 6.75 5.62
C LYS A 96 14.58 5.39 5.75
N TYR A 97 13.96 4.35 5.18
CA TYR A 97 14.52 2.99 5.20
C TYR A 97 15.89 2.95 4.50
N TYR A 98 16.04 3.61 3.35
CA TYR A 98 17.34 3.73 2.68
C TYR A 98 18.42 4.31 3.59
N LYS A 99 18.15 5.42 4.28
CA LYS A 99 19.12 6.07 5.18
C LYS A 99 19.56 5.16 6.32
N GLU A 100 18.63 4.39 6.89
CA GLU A 100 18.89 3.48 8.01
C GLU A 100 19.65 2.21 7.59
N HIS A 101 19.51 1.79 6.32
CA HIS A 101 20.11 0.57 5.76
C HIS A 101 21.04 0.82 4.57
N LYS A 102 21.61 2.03 4.47
CA LYS A 102 22.36 2.51 3.32
C LYS A 102 23.43 1.53 2.83
N ASP A 103 24.32 1.09 3.71
CA ASP A 103 25.44 0.21 3.35
C ASP A 103 24.98 -1.14 2.78
N PHE A 104 23.86 -1.65 3.29
CA PHE A 104 23.26 -2.88 2.78
C PHE A 104 22.64 -2.67 1.41
N ILE A 105 21.91 -1.57 1.23
CA ILE A 105 21.21 -1.26 -0.03
C ILE A 105 22.20 -0.92 -1.15
N ASP A 106 23.20 -0.09 -0.87
CA ASP A 106 24.25 0.25 -1.84
C ASP A 106 25.03 -0.99 -2.31
N LYS A 107 25.19 -1.98 -1.45
CA LYS A 107 25.91 -3.22 -1.77
C LYS A 107 25.05 -4.23 -2.54
N ASN A 108 23.77 -4.35 -2.23
CA ASN A 108 22.90 -5.43 -2.69
C ASN A 108 21.80 -4.97 -3.66
N GLY A 109 21.55 -3.65 -3.75
CA GLY A 109 20.55 -3.08 -4.62
C GLY A 109 21.10 -2.81 -6.02
N GLU A 110 20.24 -2.86 -7.00
CA GLU A 110 20.51 -2.47 -8.37
C GLU A 110 19.96 -1.06 -8.61
N LEU A 111 20.83 -0.08 -8.90
CA LEU A 111 20.40 1.29 -9.21
C LEU A 111 19.73 1.35 -10.58
N LYS A 112 18.52 1.90 -10.65
CA LYS A 112 17.71 2.00 -11.86
C LYS A 112 17.01 3.34 -11.97
N THR A 113 16.75 3.73 -13.21
CA THR A 113 15.81 4.82 -13.53
C THR A 113 14.53 4.20 -14.04
N ASN A 114 13.44 4.38 -13.30
CA ASN A 114 12.13 3.85 -13.63
C ASN A 114 11.13 4.97 -13.87
N GLN A 115 10.13 4.69 -14.71
CA GLN A 115 8.98 5.57 -14.87
C GLN A 115 7.86 5.13 -13.94
N ARG A 116 7.33 6.08 -13.17
CA ARG A 116 6.16 5.89 -12.34
C ARG A 116 4.98 6.65 -12.93
N ALA A 117 3.81 6.05 -12.88
CA ALA A 117 2.56 6.65 -13.32
C ALA A 117 1.51 6.54 -12.21
N GLY A 118 0.69 7.58 -12.04
CA GLY A 118 -0.38 7.59 -11.03
C GLY A 118 -1.31 8.77 -11.22
N ALA A 119 -2.25 8.95 -10.29
CA ALA A 119 -3.12 10.12 -10.27
C ALA A 119 -2.28 11.40 -10.17
N GLY A 120 -2.10 12.11 -11.28
CA GLY A 120 -1.23 13.28 -11.37
C GLY A 120 -0.24 13.25 -12.54
N GLY A 121 -0.08 12.09 -13.21
CA GLY A 121 0.74 11.96 -14.42
C GLY A 121 1.92 10.99 -14.26
N LYS A 122 2.93 11.18 -15.12
CA LYS A 122 4.13 10.35 -15.16
C LYS A 122 5.34 11.12 -14.67
N THR A 123 6.22 10.43 -13.96
CA THR A 123 7.53 10.96 -13.54
C THR A 123 8.62 9.90 -13.71
N SER A 124 9.85 10.34 -13.90
CA SER A 124 11.02 9.48 -13.92
C SER A 124 11.73 9.61 -12.58
N VAL A 125 12.03 8.48 -11.94
CA VAL A 125 12.69 8.44 -10.64
C VAL A 125 13.90 7.52 -10.69
N GLU A 126 14.96 7.93 -9.99
CA GLU A 126 16.11 7.08 -9.73
C GLU A 126 15.90 6.37 -8.39
N GLU A 127 16.07 5.06 -8.37
CA GLU A 127 15.80 4.23 -7.20
C GLU A 127 16.69 3.00 -7.19
N TYR A 128 16.98 2.45 -6.01
CA TYR A 128 17.50 1.09 -5.92
C TYR A 128 16.36 0.08 -6.03
N VAL A 129 16.70 -1.10 -6.54
CA VAL A 129 15.79 -2.25 -6.53
C VAL A 129 16.47 -3.38 -5.76
N LEU A 130 15.86 -3.80 -4.66
CA LEU A 130 16.27 -5.00 -3.92
C LEU A 130 15.51 -6.22 -4.42
N ASN A 131 16.22 -7.34 -4.53
CA ASN A 131 15.58 -8.63 -4.77
C ASN A 131 15.28 -9.31 -3.41
N ASP A 132 14.16 -10.06 -3.36
CA ASP A 132 13.85 -11.00 -2.29
C ASP A 132 13.73 -10.37 -0.88
N PHE A 133 12.84 -9.41 -0.73
CA PHE A 133 12.54 -8.80 0.56
C PHE A 133 11.40 -9.55 1.29
N SER A 134 11.74 -10.25 2.38
CA SER A 134 10.80 -11.08 3.14
C SER A 134 10.23 -10.35 4.35
N MET A 135 8.92 -10.42 4.52
CA MET A 135 8.19 -9.74 5.60
C MET A 135 7.06 -10.63 6.13
N LYS A 136 6.44 -10.16 7.24
CA LYS A 136 5.20 -10.71 7.79
C LYS A 136 4.25 -9.59 8.19
N ILE A 137 2.96 -9.83 8.00
CA ILE A 137 1.86 -9.10 8.62
C ILE A 137 1.11 -10.09 9.50
N GLY A 138 1.09 -9.86 10.82
CA GLY A 138 0.57 -10.85 11.75
C GLY A 138 1.29 -12.19 11.67
N GLN A 139 0.58 -13.24 11.31
CA GLN A 139 1.15 -14.59 11.12
C GLN A 139 1.41 -14.94 9.64
N HIS A 140 1.11 -14.03 8.71
CA HIS A 140 1.19 -14.27 7.27
C HIS A 140 2.53 -13.80 6.70
N PRO A 141 3.46 -14.72 6.38
CA PRO A 141 4.70 -14.39 5.69
C PRO A 141 4.42 -14.14 4.21
N PHE A 142 5.16 -13.20 3.63
CA PHE A 142 5.17 -12.94 2.20
C PHE A 142 6.54 -12.45 1.75
N GLN A 143 6.77 -12.49 0.45
CA GLN A 143 8.01 -12.07 -0.16
C GLN A 143 7.73 -11.09 -1.28
N LEU A 144 8.49 -10.00 -1.30
CA LEU A 144 8.47 -9.01 -2.36
C LEU A 144 9.71 -9.21 -3.22
N SER A 145 9.48 -9.59 -4.47
CA SER A 145 10.54 -9.67 -5.48
C SER A 145 10.70 -8.30 -6.11
N ARG A 146 11.94 -7.80 -6.17
CA ARG A 146 12.27 -6.53 -6.83
C ARG A 146 11.55 -5.31 -6.23
N ILE A 147 11.68 -5.15 -4.90
CA ILE A 147 11.11 -3.99 -4.22
C ILE A 147 11.95 -2.73 -4.49
N PRO A 148 11.36 -1.64 -5.02
CA PRO A 148 12.03 -0.37 -5.15
C PRO A 148 12.32 0.27 -3.79
N VAL A 149 13.42 1.01 -3.72
CA VAL A 149 13.87 1.79 -2.56
C VAL A 149 14.07 3.23 -3.00
N ALA A 150 13.27 4.14 -2.47
CA ALA A 150 13.31 5.54 -2.81
C ALA A 150 14.64 6.19 -2.37
N LEU A 151 15.22 7.02 -3.25
CA LEU A 151 16.43 7.81 -3.00
C LEU A 151 16.13 9.27 -2.63
N GLU A 152 14.87 9.67 -2.71
CA GLU A 152 14.40 11.00 -2.37
C GLU A 152 13.29 10.94 -1.33
N ASP A 153 13.18 11.99 -0.52
CA ASP A 153 12.15 12.11 0.50
C ASP A 153 10.86 12.66 -0.12
N TYR A 154 9.85 11.82 -0.17
CA TYR A 154 8.49 12.26 -0.52
C TYR A 154 7.74 12.54 0.77
N ASP A 155 7.25 13.75 0.95
CA ASP A 155 6.69 14.29 2.21
C ASP A 155 5.78 13.33 2.98
N PHE A 156 4.99 12.52 2.31
CA PHE A 156 4.03 11.65 2.99
C PHE A 156 4.64 10.32 3.50
N ASN A 157 5.80 9.89 3.00
CA ASN A 157 6.50 8.68 3.43
C ASN A 157 7.66 8.95 4.42
N LYS A 158 7.80 10.18 4.87
CA LYS A 158 8.93 10.66 5.68
C LYS A 158 9.14 9.88 6.98
N TYR A 159 8.05 9.42 7.60
CA TYR A 159 8.08 8.80 8.92
C TYR A 159 7.94 7.27 8.88
N PHE A 160 7.61 6.72 7.74
CA PHE A 160 7.34 5.31 7.56
C PHE A 160 8.45 4.62 6.77
N ASP A 161 8.54 3.30 6.91
CA ASP A 161 9.57 2.51 6.26
C ASP A 161 9.26 2.22 4.79
N GLY A 162 8.03 2.46 4.37
CA GLY A 162 7.61 2.31 2.98
C GLY A 162 6.09 2.37 2.79
N ASN A 163 5.66 1.91 1.63
CA ASN A 163 4.26 1.76 1.26
C ASN A 163 3.98 0.33 0.79
N LEU A 164 2.89 -0.28 1.25
CA LEU A 164 2.44 -1.60 0.79
C LEU A 164 1.42 -1.43 -0.33
N GLY A 165 1.64 -2.14 -1.42
CA GLY A 165 0.80 -2.17 -2.61
C GLY A 165 0.15 -3.54 -2.86
N GLN A 166 -0.45 -3.67 -4.03
CA GLN A 166 -1.16 -4.88 -4.47
C GLN A 166 -0.29 -6.13 -4.57
N ASP A 167 1.01 -5.99 -4.82
CA ASP A 167 1.98 -7.08 -4.88
C ASP A 167 2.07 -7.92 -3.60
N VAL A 168 1.67 -7.35 -2.44
CA VAL A 168 1.45 -8.11 -1.20
C VAL A 168 0.13 -8.87 -1.27
N PHE A 169 -0.96 -8.19 -1.61
CA PHE A 169 -2.32 -8.73 -1.45
C PHE A 169 -2.63 -9.85 -2.42
N ILE A 170 -2.12 -9.78 -3.64
CA ILE A 170 -2.30 -10.83 -4.65
C ILE A 170 -1.66 -12.18 -4.29
N GLN A 171 -0.79 -12.21 -3.28
CA GLN A 171 -0.19 -13.45 -2.77
C GLN A 171 -1.17 -14.28 -1.93
N PHE A 172 -2.27 -13.67 -1.48
CA PHE A 172 -3.29 -14.27 -0.63
C PHE A 172 -4.62 -14.45 -1.37
N LYS A 173 -5.49 -15.24 -0.81
CA LYS A 173 -6.85 -15.47 -1.36
C LYS A 173 -7.76 -14.28 -1.09
N SER A 174 -7.63 -13.67 0.08
CA SER A 174 -8.42 -12.54 0.53
C SER A 174 -7.58 -11.63 1.42
N LEU A 175 -7.76 -10.33 1.26
CA LEU A 175 -7.29 -9.28 2.17
C LEU A 175 -8.47 -8.79 2.99
N ILE A 176 -8.36 -8.87 4.31
CA ILE A 176 -9.34 -8.37 5.27
C ILE A 176 -8.81 -7.07 5.88
N ILE A 177 -9.54 -5.98 5.72
CA ILE A 177 -9.23 -4.68 6.34
C ILE A 177 -10.35 -4.36 7.33
N ASN A 178 -10.01 -4.30 8.61
CA ASN A 178 -10.98 -4.02 9.66
C ASN A 178 -10.62 -2.73 10.39
N PHE A 179 -11.34 -1.66 10.09
CA PHE A 179 -11.18 -0.35 10.71
C PHE A 179 -11.83 -0.26 12.08
N LYS A 180 -12.81 -1.12 12.37
CA LYS A 180 -13.47 -1.17 13.67
C LYS A 180 -12.54 -1.62 14.79
N TYR A 181 -11.75 -2.65 14.50
CA TYR A 181 -10.83 -3.27 15.46
C TYR A 181 -9.36 -3.05 15.12
N MET A 182 -9.07 -2.24 14.08
CA MET A 182 -7.75 -1.76 13.70
C MET A 182 -6.78 -2.90 13.39
N TYR A 183 -7.15 -3.74 12.43
CA TYR A 183 -6.28 -4.80 11.95
C TYR A 183 -6.43 -5.06 10.44
N VAL A 184 -5.37 -5.64 9.89
CA VAL A 184 -5.35 -6.27 8.57
C VAL A 184 -5.03 -7.74 8.76
N ASP A 185 -5.71 -8.61 8.03
CA ASP A 185 -5.50 -10.06 8.04
C ASP A 185 -5.66 -10.63 6.63
N PHE A 186 -5.29 -11.87 6.43
CA PHE A 186 -5.32 -12.55 5.14
C PHE A 186 -5.87 -13.97 5.24
N GLU A 187 -6.43 -14.46 4.11
CA GLU A 187 -6.83 -15.86 3.91
C GLU A 187 -6.11 -16.49 2.72
#